data_9028ec96663126b16291bf6ad20b7fe6
#
_entry.id   9028ec96663126b16291bf6ad20b7fe6
#
_cell.length_a   1.000
_cell.length_b   1.000
_cell.length_c   1.000
_cell.angle_alpha   90.00
_cell.angle_beta   90.00
_cell.angle_gamma   90.00
#
_symmetry.space_group_name_H-M   'P 1'
#
loop_
_entity.id
_entity.type
_entity.pdbx_description
1 polymer ?
#
loop_
_entity_poly.entity_id
_entity_poly.type
_entity_poly.pdbx_seq_one_letter_code
_entity_poly.pdbx_strand_id
1 'polypeptide(L)'
;MERLRVKDPEGYRRHPTAILLASVYKTITEVVPSNPDHPDFRVGHALGASYAHWRRVKRGLPARYRLFYRFSTRPVQIIVYAWLNDEATLRKAGAKTDVYAVFRKMLARGEVPSDIEDLKRRSMDLRE
;
A
#
# COMPACT_ATOMS: atom_id res chain seq x y z
N MET A 1 -5.05 -18.90 -1.35
CA MET A 1 -4.39 -18.85 -0.04
C MET A 1 -4.84 -19.98 0.87
N GLU A 2 -6.12 -20.17 1.05
CA GLU A 2 -6.63 -21.23 1.91
C GLU A 2 -6.16 -22.61 1.47
N ARG A 3 -6.17 -22.88 0.16
CA ARG A 3 -5.74 -24.16 -0.37
C ARG A 3 -4.27 -24.46 -0.05
N LEU A 4 -3.40 -23.46 -0.18
CA LEU A 4 -1.98 -23.63 0.12
C LEU A 4 -1.77 -23.91 1.61
N ARG A 5 -2.46 -23.16 2.47
CA ARG A 5 -2.34 -23.32 3.92
C ARG A 5 -2.82 -24.69 4.40
N VAL A 6 -3.92 -25.19 3.85
CA VAL A 6 -4.46 -26.50 4.22
C VAL A 6 -3.52 -27.63 3.82
N LYS A 7 -2.94 -27.55 2.62
CA LYS A 7 -2.07 -28.63 2.12
C LYS A 7 -0.72 -28.70 2.82
N ASP A 8 -0.15 -27.56 3.22
CA ASP A 8 1.20 -27.54 3.78
C ASP A 8 1.36 -26.32 4.70
N PRO A 9 0.93 -26.43 5.98
CA PRO A 9 1.02 -25.30 6.91
C PRO A 9 2.43 -24.78 7.11
N GLU A 10 3.43 -25.65 7.15
CA GLU A 10 4.82 -25.23 7.32
C GLU A 10 5.34 -24.54 6.06
N GLY A 11 5.03 -25.10 4.89
CA GLY A 11 5.39 -24.50 3.62
C GLY A 11 4.67 -23.17 3.43
N TYR A 12 3.42 -23.08 3.84
CA TYR A 12 2.67 -21.82 3.79
C TYR A 12 3.39 -20.72 4.59
N ARG A 13 3.82 -21.02 5.82
CA ARG A 13 4.49 -20.04 6.68
C ARG A 13 5.77 -19.48 6.06
N ARG A 14 6.46 -20.28 5.27
CA ARG A 14 7.70 -19.87 4.60
C ARG A 14 7.49 -19.39 3.17
N HIS A 15 6.29 -19.55 2.65
CA HIS A 15 5.99 -19.16 1.29
C HIS A 15 6.04 -17.63 1.13
N PRO A 16 6.63 -17.09 0.04
CA PRO A 16 6.72 -15.64 -0.17
C PRO A 16 5.39 -14.92 -0.07
N THR A 17 4.31 -15.52 -0.56
CA THR A 17 2.97 -14.92 -0.47
C THR A 17 2.51 -14.81 0.98
N ALA A 18 2.79 -15.82 1.81
CA ALA A 18 2.43 -15.79 3.22
C ALA A 18 3.25 -14.73 3.97
N ILE A 19 4.52 -14.60 3.64
CA ILE A 19 5.39 -13.57 4.22
C ILE A 19 4.87 -12.18 3.86
N LEU A 20 4.52 -11.97 2.60
CA LEU A 20 3.95 -10.70 2.16
C LEU A 20 2.66 -10.37 2.89
N LEU A 21 1.73 -11.32 2.98
CA LEU A 21 0.46 -11.10 3.66
C LEU A 21 0.62 -10.79 5.14
N ALA A 22 1.53 -11.49 5.82
CA ALA A 22 1.80 -11.23 7.23
C ALA A 22 2.38 -9.83 7.42
N SER A 23 3.31 -9.42 6.54
CA SER A 23 3.91 -8.09 6.59
C SER A 23 2.87 -7.00 6.35
N VAL A 24 2.00 -7.20 5.36
CA VAL A 24 0.93 -6.24 5.04
C VAL A 24 -0.05 -6.14 6.20
N TYR A 25 -0.47 -7.27 6.76
CA TYR A 25 -1.40 -7.28 7.88
C TYR A 25 -0.85 -6.48 9.07
N LYS A 26 0.38 -6.73 9.45
CA LYS A 26 1.02 -5.98 10.53
C LYS A 26 1.10 -4.49 10.21
N THR A 27 1.45 -4.16 8.97
CA THR A 27 1.58 -2.77 8.53
C THR A 27 0.25 -2.03 8.63
N ILE A 28 -0.84 -2.61 8.13
CA ILE A 28 -2.12 -1.92 8.08
C ILE A 28 -2.84 -1.88 9.43
N THR A 29 -2.55 -2.82 10.34
CA THR A 29 -3.24 -2.89 11.62
C THR A 29 -2.45 -2.24 12.76
N GLU A 30 -1.14 -2.17 12.66
CA GLU A 30 -0.30 -1.70 13.76
C GLU A 30 0.63 -0.55 13.37
N VAL A 31 1.43 -0.73 12.32
CA VAL A 31 2.52 0.19 12.01
C VAL A 31 2.01 1.54 11.55
N VAL A 32 1.17 1.56 10.50
CA VAL A 32 0.64 2.82 9.96
C VAL A 32 -0.32 3.50 10.95
N PRO A 33 -1.28 2.79 11.58
CA PRO A 33 -2.18 3.47 12.52
C PRO A 33 -1.48 4.12 13.72
N SER A 34 -0.31 3.63 14.13
CA SER A 34 0.41 4.22 15.25
C SER A 34 0.93 5.62 14.94
N ASN A 35 1.29 5.89 13.68
CA ASN A 35 1.72 7.23 13.24
C ASN A 35 1.66 7.33 11.72
N PRO A 36 0.47 7.61 11.14
CA PRO A 36 0.31 7.63 9.68
C PRO A 36 1.07 8.77 9.00
N ASP A 37 1.49 9.79 9.72
CA ASP A 37 2.25 10.91 9.16
C ASP A 37 3.75 10.81 9.42
N HIS A 38 4.24 9.64 9.81
CA HIS A 38 5.67 9.47 10.04
C HIS A 38 6.46 9.83 8.77
N PRO A 39 7.59 10.55 8.91
CA PRO A 39 8.39 10.98 7.75
C PRO A 39 8.81 9.84 6.81
N ASP A 40 9.02 8.63 7.32
CA ASP A 40 9.38 7.47 6.51
C ASP A 40 8.31 7.08 5.49
N PHE A 41 7.05 7.52 5.70
CA PHE A 41 5.95 7.21 4.81
C PHE A 41 5.75 8.25 3.71
N ARG A 42 6.49 9.34 3.74
CA ARG A 42 6.36 10.39 2.72
C ARG A 42 6.93 9.94 1.40
N VAL A 43 6.18 10.21 0.32
CA VAL A 43 6.62 9.79 -1.01
C VAL A 43 7.67 10.72 -1.63
N GLY A 44 7.86 11.93 -1.08
CA GLY A 44 8.77 12.91 -1.67
C GLY A 44 8.36 13.23 -3.08
N HIS A 45 9.32 13.13 -4.02
CA HIS A 45 9.07 13.40 -5.44
C HIS A 45 8.75 12.16 -6.26
N ALA A 46 8.64 11.00 -5.63
CA ALA A 46 8.50 9.73 -6.36
C ALA A 46 7.27 9.67 -7.26
N LEU A 47 6.17 10.34 -6.88
CA LEU A 47 4.94 10.41 -7.68
C LEU A 47 4.77 11.74 -8.41
N GLY A 48 5.71 12.68 -8.24
CA GLY A 48 5.57 14.03 -8.76
C GLY A 48 4.91 14.96 -7.74
N ALA A 49 5.05 16.29 -7.97
CA ALA A 49 4.61 17.30 -7.02
C ALA A 49 3.10 17.27 -6.76
N SER A 50 2.31 16.94 -7.79
CA SER A 50 0.85 16.90 -7.67
C SER A 50 0.34 15.84 -6.69
N TYR A 51 1.14 14.84 -6.39
CA TYR A 51 0.76 13.71 -5.56
C TYR A 51 1.63 13.59 -4.30
N ALA A 52 2.29 14.67 -3.90
CA ALA A 52 3.19 14.65 -2.75
C ALA A 52 2.48 14.36 -1.42
N HIS A 53 1.17 14.55 -1.36
CA HIS A 53 0.39 14.28 -0.16
C HIS A 53 0.02 12.81 0.03
N TRP A 54 0.32 11.96 -0.94
CA TRP A 54 0.21 10.52 -0.77
C TRP A 54 1.28 10.02 0.22
N ARG A 55 1.03 8.87 0.79
CA ARG A 55 1.97 8.19 1.70
C ARG A 55 2.24 6.79 1.18
N ARG A 56 3.43 6.27 1.48
CA ARG A 56 3.75 4.89 1.07
C ARG A 56 4.59 4.20 2.14
N VAL A 57 4.37 2.90 2.27
CA VAL A 57 5.17 2.05 3.14
C VAL A 57 6.17 1.28 2.29
N LYS A 58 7.42 1.25 2.71
CA LYS A 58 8.46 0.42 2.10
C LYS A 58 9.17 -0.45 3.13
N ARG A 59 9.46 0.08 4.31
CA ARG A 59 10.07 -0.68 5.39
C ARG A 59 9.02 -1.59 6.03
N GLY A 60 9.42 -2.83 6.35
CA GLY A 60 8.50 -3.79 6.92
C GLY A 60 7.75 -4.61 5.89
N LEU A 61 7.85 -4.26 4.62
CA LEU A 61 7.34 -5.06 3.50
C LEU A 61 8.51 -5.77 2.82
N PRO A 62 8.26 -6.87 2.11
CA PRO A 62 9.31 -7.50 1.30
C PRO A 62 9.90 -6.51 0.30
N ALA A 63 11.16 -6.73 -0.09
CA ALA A 63 11.88 -5.82 -0.97
C ALA A 63 11.08 -5.52 -2.24
N ARG A 64 11.10 -4.26 -2.67
CA ARG A 64 10.46 -3.77 -3.90
C ARG A 64 8.94 -3.70 -3.85
N TYR A 65 8.31 -4.06 -2.73
CA TYR A 65 6.88 -3.85 -2.54
C TYR A 65 6.64 -2.50 -1.90
N ARG A 66 5.55 -1.84 -2.29
CA ARG A 66 5.14 -0.53 -1.76
C ARG A 66 3.64 -0.54 -1.55
N LEU A 67 3.20 -0.02 -0.40
CA LEU A 67 1.78 0.13 -0.08
C LEU A 67 1.47 1.62 -0.01
N PHE A 68 0.52 2.08 -0.82
CA PHE A 68 0.14 3.48 -0.88
C PHE A 68 -1.14 3.73 -0.11
N TYR A 69 -1.16 4.83 0.63
CA TYR A 69 -2.35 5.21 1.39
C TYR A 69 -2.46 6.73 1.50
N ARG A 70 -3.65 7.15 1.89
CA ARG A 70 -3.92 8.51 2.33
C ARG A 70 -4.60 8.45 3.68
N PHE A 71 -4.57 9.54 4.43
CA PHE A 71 -5.22 9.59 5.72
C PHE A 71 -5.74 10.98 6.01
N SER A 72 -6.71 11.05 6.93
CA SER A 72 -7.17 12.29 7.53
C SER A 72 -7.30 12.06 9.03
N THR A 73 -7.17 13.13 9.81
CA THR A 73 -7.22 13.04 11.27
C THR A 73 -8.49 13.66 11.86
N ARG A 74 -9.28 14.33 11.02
CA ARG A 74 -10.49 15.02 11.47
C ARG A 74 -11.69 14.62 10.63
N PRO A 75 -12.86 14.44 11.22
CA PRO A 75 -13.14 14.51 12.66
C PRO A 75 -12.56 13.34 13.45
N VAL A 76 -12.24 12.21 12.79
CA VAL A 76 -11.58 11.04 13.40
C VAL A 76 -10.46 10.59 12.48
N GLN A 77 -9.52 9.81 13.00
CA GLN A 77 -8.47 9.26 12.17
C GLN A 77 -9.03 8.21 11.22
N ILE A 78 -8.84 8.44 9.94
CA ILE A 78 -9.22 7.51 8.87
C ILE A 78 -8.00 7.30 7.98
N ILE A 79 -7.67 6.03 7.71
CA ILE A 79 -6.59 5.65 6.82
C ILE A 79 -7.20 4.84 5.69
N VAL A 80 -6.94 5.24 4.44
CA VAL A 80 -7.43 4.53 3.26
C VAL A 80 -6.24 3.96 2.51
N TYR A 81 -6.11 2.65 2.54
CA TYR A 81 -5.08 1.95 1.78
C TYR A 81 -5.57 1.78 0.36
N ALA A 82 -4.83 2.33 -0.61
CA ALA A 82 -5.32 2.41 -1.97
C ALA A 82 -4.75 1.35 -2.90
N TRP A 83 -3.48 1.00 -2.73
CA TRP A 83 -2.85 0.06 -3.66
C TRP A 83 -1.59 -0.56 -3.06
N LEU A 84 -1.48 -1.86 -3.25
CA LEU A 84 -0.26 -2.63 -3.00
C LEU A 84 0.14 -3.23 -4.33
N ASN A 85 1.39 -3.02 -4.76
CA ASN A 85 1.83 -3.56 -6.04
C ASN A 85 2.03 -5.08 -5.99
N ASP A 86 2.25 -5.67 -7.16
CA ASP A 86 2.43 -7.11 -7.33
C ASP A 86 3.81 -7.40 -7.94
N GLU A 87 4.05 -8.68 -8.25
CA GLU A 87 5.32 -9.12 -8.83
C GLU A 87 5.63 -8.48 -10.18
N ALA A 88 4.59 -8.09 -10.94
CA ALA A 88 4.77 -7.46 -12.25
C ALA A 88 5.14 -5.98 -12.13
N THR A 89 4.96 -5.38 -10.96
CA THR A 89 5.13 -3.95 -10.75
C THR A 89 6.07 -3.64 -9.58
N LEU A 90 7.06 -4.48 -9.37
CA LEU A 90 8.05 -4.26 -8.31
C LEU A 90 8.86 -2.99 -8.54
N ARG A 91 9.39 -2.42 -7.46
CA ARG A 91 10.23 -1.22 -7.53
C ARG A 91 11.44 -1.49 -8.43
N LYS A 92 11.56 -0.71 -9.52
CA LYS A 92 12.66 -0.80 -10.47
C LYS A 92 12.85 0.57 -11.10
N ALA A 93 13.76 1.34 -10.55
CA ALA A 93 13.97 2.73 -10.96
C ALA A 93 14.19 2.85 -12.47
N GLY A 94 13.43 3.76 -13.11
CA GLY A 94 13.53 4.01 -14.54
C GLY A 94 12.73 3.08 -15.43
N ALA A 95 12.18 1.98 -14.90
CA ALA A 95 11.38 1.06 -15.70
C ALA A 95 9.93 1.53 -15.83
N LYS A 96 9.30 1.21 -16.95
CA LYS A 96 7.87 1.51 -17.16
C LYS A 96 6.98 0.73 -16.18
N THR A 97 7.45 -0.41 -15.73
CA THR A 97 6.74 -1.27 -14.78
C THR A 97 7.06 -0.95 -13.33
N ASP A 98 7.89 0.07 -13.07
CA ASP A 98 8.21 0.47 -11.71
C ASP A 98 6.94 0.86 -10.95
N VAL A 99 6.87 0.46 -9.69
CA VAL A 99 5.68 0.67 -8.84
C VAL A 99 5.24 2.14 -8.82
N TYR A 100 6.16 3.09 -8.72
CA TYR A 100 5.80 4.51 -8.71
C TYR A 100 5.28 4.99 -10.06
N ALA A 101 5.89 4.51 -11.15
CA ALA A 101 5.44 4.87 -12.50
C ALA A 101 4.03 4.34 -12.75
N VAL A 102 3.75 3.11 -12.33
CA VAL A 102 2.43 2.50 -12.51
C VAL A 102 1.38 3.23 -11.67
N PHE A 103 1.68 3.48 -10.39
CA PHE A 103 0.71 4.16 -9.52
C PHE A 103 0.41 5.58 -9.99
N ARG A 104 1.43 6.30 -10.44
CA ARG A 104 1.22 7.64 -10.99
C ARG A 104 0.28 7.62 -12.18
N LYS A 105 0.41 6.63 -13.07
CA LYS A 105 -0.50 6.46 -14.20
C LYS A 105 -1.92 6.17 -13.74
N MET A 106 -2.07 5.32 -12.72
CA MET A 106 -3.39 5.02 -12.16
C MET A 106 -4.07 6.28 -11.63
N LEU A 107 -3.32 7.12 -10.94
CA LEU A 107 -3.83 8.40 -10.44
C LEU A 107 -4.19 9.35 -11.58
N ALA A 108 -3.33 9.45 -12.60
CA ALA A 108 -3.56 10.34 -13.73
C ALA A 108 -4.79 9.93 -14.55
N ARG A 109 -5.08 8.64 -14.61
CA ARG A 109 -6.24 8.11 -15.34
C ARG A 109 -7.52 8.09 -14.50
N GLY A 110 -7.44 8.46 -13.22
CA GLY A 110 -8.59 8.40 -12.34
C GLY A 110 -8.99 7.00 -11.91
N GLU A 111 -8.15 6.01 -12.16
CA GLU A 111 -8.41 4.62 -11.72
C GLU A 111 -8.39 4.54 -10.19
N VAL A 112 -7.54 5.35 -9.55
CA VAL A 112 -7.53 5.54 -8.11
C VAL A 112 -7.79 7.02 -7.85
N PRO A 113 -8.85 7.37 -7.09
CA PRO A 113 -9.11 8.77 -6.77
C PRO A 113 -7.98 9.35 -5.94
N SER A 114 -7.49 10.54 -6.30
CA SER A 114 -6.49 11.24 -5.50
C SER A 114 -7.11 12.07 -4.39
N ASP A 115 -8.38 12.44 -4.53
CA ASP A 115 -9.12 13.17 -3.52
C ASP A 115 -9.50 12.25 -2.36
N ILE A 116 -9.18 12.65 -1.12
CA ILE A 116 -9.41 11.81 0.05
C ILE A 116 -10.89 11.52 0.28
N GLU A 117 -11.77 12.45 -0.04
CA GLU A 117 -13.21 12.23 0.14
C GLU A 117 -13.74 11.21 -0.86
N ASP A 118 -13.27 11.24 -2.11
CA ASP A 118 -13.62 10.24 -3.11
C ASP A 118 -13.07 8.86 -2.74
N LEU A 119 -11.85 8.82 -2.22
CA LEU A 119 -11.25 7.58 -1.73
C LEU A 119 -12.10 6.97 -0.62
N LYS A 120 -12.53 7.78 0.34
CA LYS A 120 -13.37 7.30 1.45
C LYS A 120 -14.67 6.71 0.92
N ARG A 121 -15.31 7.37 -0.05
CA ARG A 121 -16.59 6.91 -0.61
C ARG A 121 -16.45 5.59 -1.33
N ARG A 122 -15.31 5.33 -1.97
CA ARG A 122 -15.08 4.11 -2.74
C ARG A 122 -14.44 3.00 -1.92
N SER A 123 -14.04 3.27 -0.68
CA SER A 123 -13.34 2.30 0.14
C SER A 123 -14.31 1.37 0.86
N MET A 124 -13.76 0.21 1.27
CA MET A 124 -14.43 -0.77 2.09
C MET A 124 -13.84 -0.71 3.49
N ASP A 125 -14.69 -0.76 4.52
CA ASP A 125 -14.19 -0.77 5.90
C ASP A 125 -13.61 -2.14 6.22
N LEU A 126 -12.33 -2.15 6.63
CA LEU A 126 -11.63 -3.39 6.95
C LEU A 126 -12.08 -4.03 8.26
N ARG A 127 -12.82 -3.30 9.08
CA ARG A 127 -13.33 -3.81 10.36
C ARG A 127 -14.62 -4.59 10.21
N GLU A 128 -15.21 -4.59 9.04
CA GLU A 128 -16.44 -5.32 8.77
C GLU A 128 -16.19 -6.76 8.26
#